data_128454dcdf95031716fa412bac901915
#
_entry.id   128454dcdf95031716fa412bac901915
#
_cell.length_a   1.000
_cell.length_b   1.000
_cell.length_c   1.000
_cell.angle_alpha   90.00
_cell.angle_beta   90.00
_cell.angle_gamma   90.00
#
_symmetry.space_group_name_H-M   'P 1'
#
loop_
_entity.id
_entity.type
_entity.pdbx_description
1 polymer ?
#
loop_
_entity_poly.entity_id
_entity_poly.type
_entity_poly.pdbx_seq_one_letter_code
_entity_poly.pdbx_strand_id
1 'polypeptide(L)'
;MPTENPLLDDEAVLKFVVRGYHLVHPDLPAKLNEKVYSACSALAENPGNGIYTAVPELREVYEHPSVQGALASLLGTDYRMNAHRHLHTTPAHYLHSQNWHQDSTNVRHHQIQTVLAMYYPQEVTPESGPTVILPASHFRNAPTDRMASYANIRGQLFLNVPAGTVAIVHYDIWHAGTLNRSDNPRHMLKFLFDRRSEPLTPSWNHNPNLSSDAVQNRIMEMAGPPIGYCSDFYKEWQLRRNMWDWLCGKRQNLTPGGFKELLGQDAESEQKENTV
;
A
#
# COMPACT_ATOMS: atom_id res chain seq x y z
N MET A 1 18.66 -25.75 4.06
CA MET A 1 19.05 -24.36 4.38
C MET A 1 17.76 -23.56 4.29
N PRO A 2 17.46 -22.64 5.22
CA PRO A 2 16.33 -21.76 5.02
C PRO A 2 16.61 -20.98 3.73
N THR A 3 15.72 -21.07 2.76
CA THR A 3 15.75 -20.24 1.57
C THR A 3 15.54 -18.80 2.01
N GLU A 4 16.53 -17.94 1.76
CA GLU A 4 16.40 -16.52 2.04
C GLU A 4 15.14 -16.00 1.33
N ASN A 5 14.36 -15.18 2.03
CA ASN A 5 13.16 -14.56 1.44
C ASN A 5 13.57 -13.70 0.24
N PRO A 6 12.96 -13.89 -0.93
CA PRO A 6 13.31 -13.12 -2.12
C PRO A 6 12.91 -11.64 -1.92
N LEU A 7 13.91 -10.80 -1.70
CA LEU A 7 13.71 -9.35 -1.57
C LEU A 7 13.38 -8.70 -2.91
N LEU A 8 12.64 -7.61 -2.89
CA LEU A 8 12.39 -6.77 -4.05
C LEU A 8 13.70 -6.15 -4.57
N ASP A 9 13.70 -5.77 -5.82
CA ASP A 9 14.76 -4.94 -6.41
C ASP A 9 14.42 -3.44 -6.36
N ASP A 10 15.36 -2.60 -6.79
CA ASP A 10 15.19 -1.14 -6.82
C ASP A 10 13.99 -0.71 -7.67
N GLU A 11 13.75 -1.38 -8.79
CA GLU A 11 12.64 -1.04 -9.68
C GLU A 11 11.28 -1.33 -9.05
N ALA A 12 11.15 -2.45 -8.36
CA ALA A 12 9.92 -2.82 -7.65
C ALA A 12 9.64 -1.86 -6.49
N VAL A 13 10.68 -1.50 -5.71
CA VAL A 13 10.55 -0.52 -4.62
C VAL A 13 10.22 0.86 -5.17
N LEU A 14 10.87 1.33 -6.24
CA LEU A 14 10.54 2.61 -6.90
C LEU A 14 9.10 2.63 -7.42
N LYS A 15 8.62 1.53 -8.02
CA LYS A 15 7.21 1.42 -8.43
C LYS A 15 6.27 1.55 -7.25
N PHE A 16 6.59 0.93 -6.11
CA PHE A 16 5.81 1.09 -4.88
C PHE A 16 5.84 2.55 -4.39
N VAL A 17 7.00 3.16 -4.32
CA VAL A 17 7.16 4.59 -3.96
C VAL A 17 6.30 5.49 -4.85
N VAL A 18 6.27 5.25 -6.17
CA VAL A 18 5.53 6.11 -7.09
C VAL A 18 4.03 5.82 -7.07
N ARG A 19 3.64 4.54 -7.01
CA ARG A 19 2.27 4.09 -7.25
C ARG A 19 1.50 3.69 -5.99
N GLY A 20 2.22 3.36 -4.90
CA GLY A 20 1.63 2.98 -3.61
C GLY A 20 1.10 1.55 -3.55
N TYR A 21 1.46 0.67 -4.49
CA TYR A 21 1.07 -0.74 -4.45
C TYR A 21 2.09 -1.65 -5.13
N HIS A 22 2.09 -2.92 -4.69
CA HIS A 22 2.86 -4.02 -5.28
C HIS A 22 2.01 -5.29 -5.23
N LEU A 23 1.99 -6.06 -6.33
CA LEU A 23 1.27 -7.34 -6.38
C LEU A 23 2.28 -8.47 -6.24
N VAL A 24 2.05 -9.32 -5.25
CA VAL A 24 2.80 -10.55 -5.04
C VAL A 24 1.93 -11.72 -5.52
N HIS A 25 2.51 -12.58 -6.34
CA HIS A 25 1.89 -13.83 -6.78
C HIS A 25 2.70 -15.00 -6.19
N PRO A 26 2.49 -15.33 -4.91
CA PRO A 26 3.20 -16.45 -4.28
C PRO A 26 2.80 -17.76 -4.95
N ASP A 27 3.76 -18.66 -5.09
CA ASP A 27 3.51 -20.00 -5.65
C ASP A 27 2.80 -20.87 -4.59
N LEU A 28 1.55 -20.54 -4.35
CA LEU A 28 0.68 -21.26 -3.41
C LEU A 28 -0.01 -22.42 -4.13
N PRO A 29 -0.12 -23.60 -3.47
CA PRO A 29 -0.92 -24.69 -4.01
C PRO A 29 -2.37 -24.26 -4.26
N ALA A 30 -2.94 -24.58 -5.42
CA ALA A 30 -4.33 -24.25 -5.75
C ALA A 30 -5.31 -24.70 -4.65
N LYS A 31 -5.09 -25.90 -4.09
CA LYS A 31 -5.87 -26.46 -2.99
C LYS A 31 -5.83 -25.62 -1.71
N LEU A 32 -4.76 -24.87 -1.46
CA LEU A 32 -4.68 -23.96 -0.31
C LEU A 32 -5.66 -22.79 -0.49
N ASN A 33 -5.67 -22.19 -1.68
CA ASN A 33 -6.59 -21.09 -2.00
C ASN A 33 -8.06 -21.53 -1.89
N GLU A 34 -8.40 -22.69 -2.44
CA GLU A 34 -9.74 -23.29 -2.34
C GLU A 34 -10.13 -23.57 -0.87
N LYS A 35 -9.19 -24.08 -0.08
CA LYS A 35 -9.41 -24.37 1.35
C LYS A 35 -9.69 -23.09 2.14
N VAL A 36 -8.90 -22.03 1.93
CA VAL A 36 -9.13 -20.73 2.57
C VAL A 36 -10.46 -20.14 2.14
N TYR A 37 -10.78 -20.18 0.83
CA TYR A 37 -12.07 -19.70 0.34
C TYR A 37 -13.25 -20.42 1.00
N SER A 38 -13.20 -21.74 1.04
CA SER A 38 -14.25 -22.58 1.66
C SER A 38 -14.36 -22.33 3.16
N ALA A 39 -13.23 -22.21 3.86
CA ALA A 39 -13.22 -21.89 5.28
C ALA A 39 -13.85 -20.53 5.57
N CYS A 40 -13.50 -19.49 4.78
CA CYS A 40 -14.12 -18.17 4.92
C CYS A 40 -15.63 -18.19 4.63
N SER A 41 -16.07 -18.97 3.63
CA SER A 41 -17.48 -19.10 3.28
C SER A 41 -18.30 -19.86 4.33
N ALA A 42 -17.66 -20.75 5.09
CA ALA A 42 -18.30 -21.55 6.13
C ALA A 42 -18.42 -20.85 7.49
N LEU A 43 -17.80 -19.67 7.66
CA LEU A 43 -17.89 -18.91 8.91
C LEU A 43 -19.33 -18.44 9.16
N ALA A 44 -19.89 -18.78 10.31
CA ALA A 44 -21.22 -18.34 10.71
C ALA A 44 -21.30 -16.82 10.94
N GLU A 45 -20.19 -16.24 11.39
CA GLU A 45 -20.01 -14.80 11.60
C GLU A 45 -18.58 -14.38 11.30
N ASN A 46 -18.36 -13.09 11.07
CA ASN A 46 -17.01 -12.56 10.85
C ASN A 46 -16.24 -12.53 12.18
N PRO A 47 -15.14 -13.31 12.33
CA PRO A 47 -14.40 -13.39 13.59
C PRO A 47 -13.54 -12.14 13.86
N GLY A 48 -13.60 -11.11 13.01
CA GLY A 48 -12.78 -9.91 13.14
C GLY A 48 -11.29 -10.25 13.19
N ASN A 49 -10.59 -9.72 14.18
CA ASN A 49 -9.15 -9.97 14.37
C ASN A 49 -8.80 -11.44 14.64
N GLY A 50 -9.79 -12.28 15.03
CA GLY A 50 -9.64 -13.71 15.25
C GLY A 50 -9.51 -14.54 13.96
N ILE A 51 -9.65 -13.93 12.78
CA ILE A 51 -9.61 -14.64 11.49
C ILE A 51 -8.34 -15.48 11.29
N TYR A 52 -7.19 -15.02 11.78
CA TYR A 52 -5.93 -15.75 11.69
C TYR A 52 -5.89 -17.04 12.51
N THR A 53 -6.74 -17.13 13.54
CA THR A 53 -6.93 -18.34 14.33
C THR A 53 -8.04 -19.21 13.76
N ALA A 54 -9.10 -18.59 13.25
CA ALA A 54 -10.25 -19.29 12.68
C ALA A 54 -9.91 -19.98 11.34
N VAL A 55 -8.98 -19.41 10.57
CA VAL A 55 -8.49 -19.96 9.29
C VAL A 55 -6.97 -20.05 9.35
N PRO A 56 -6.41 -21.11 9.99
CA PRO A 56 -4.97 -21.22 10.25
C PRO A 56 -4.12 -21.34 8.97
N GLU A 57 -4.71 -21.73 7.84
CA GLU A 57 -4.09 -21.80 6.53
C GLU A 57 -3.56 -20.44 6.05
N LEU A 58 -4.07 -19.35 6.59
CA LEU A 58 -3.56 -17.99 6.30
C LEU A 58 -2.11 -17.81 6.72
N ARG A 59 -1.57 -18.66 7.60
CA ARG A 59 -0.14 -18.67 7.92
C ARG A 59 0.70 -18.99 6.69
N GLU A 60 0.30 -20.01 5.92
CA GLU A 60 1.05 -20.39 4.71
C GLU A 60 1.09 -19.26 3.68
N VAL A 61 0.07 -18.40 3.65
CA VAL A 61 0.03 -17.23 2.76
C VAL A 61 0.95 -16.11 3.24
N TYR A 62 0.78 -15.67 4.49
CA TYR A 62 1.51 -14.50 5.00
C TYR A 62 2.94 -14.82 5.45
N GLU A 63 3.25 -16.09 5.71
CA GLU A 63 4.58 -16.59 5.98
C GLU A 63 5.29 -17.10 4.70
N HIS A 64 4.64 -17.01 3.54
CA HIS A 64 5.27 -17.38 2.27
C HIS A 64 6.49 -16.49 1.97
N PRO A 65 7.65 -17.08 1.55
CA PRO A 65 8.89 -16.32 1.38
C PRO A 65 8.77 -15.08 0.51
N SER A 66 8.03 -15.14 -0.61
CA SER A 66 7.85 -13.97 -1.49
C SER A 66 7.01 -12.85 -0.85
N VAL A 67 6.04 -13.19 0.00
CA VAL A 67 5.24 -12.20 0.76
C VAL A 67 6.08 -11.58 1.85
N GLN A 68 6.81 -12.38 2.61
CA GLN A 68 7.72 -11.91 3.64
C GLN A 68 8.86 -11.05 3.06
N GLY A 69 9.43 -11.45 1.92
CA GLY A 69 10.47 -10.68 1.25
C GLY A 69 9.98 -9.32 0.76
N ALA A 70 8.78 -9.24 0.20
CA ALA A 70 8.18 -7.98 -0.20
C ALA A 70 7.87 -7.07 1.00
N LEU A 71 7.33 -7.63 2.10
CA LEU A 71 7.08 -6.89 3.34
C LEU A 71 8.37 -6.39 3.96
N ALA A 72 9.41 -7.23 4.06
CA ALA A 72 10.72 -6.85 4.58
C ALA A 72 11.36 -5.75 3.75
N SER A 73 11.25 -5.82 2.43
CA SER A 73 11.78 -4.80 1.51
C SER A 73 11.14 -3.43 1.72
N LEU A 74 9.85 -3.38 2.06
CA LEU A 74 9.10 -2.14 2.22
C LEU A 74 9.10 -1.61 3.65
N LEU A 75 9.16 -2.48 4.67
CA LEU A 75 8.97 -2.12 6.08
C LEU A 75 10.21 -2.34 6.96
N GLY A 76 11.30 -2.90 6.41
CA GLY A 76 12.44 -3.36 7.21
C GLY A 76 12.26 -4.79 7.69
N THR A 77 13.38 -5.45 8.04
CA THR A 77 13.39 -6.88 8.41
C THR A 77 12.74 -7.20 9.76
N ASP A 78 12.56 -6.18 10.61
CA ASP A 78 11.96 -6.28 11.93
C ASP A 78 10.45 -5.89 11.95
N TYR A 79 9.82 -5.79 10.78
CA TYR A 79 8.38 -5.49 10.69
C TYR A 79 7.55 -6.47 11.53
N ARG A 80 6.34 -6.06 11.87
CA ARG A 80 5.39 -6.93 12.60
C ARG A 80 4.02 -6.95 11.93
N MET A 81 3.35 -8.09 12.04
CA MET A 81 1.92 -8.18 11.77
C MET A 81 1.15 -7.44 12.89
N ASN A 82 0.27 -6.52 12.50
CA ASN A 82 -0.61 -5.80 13.42
C ASN A 82 -1.73 -6.74 13.94
N ALA A 83 -2.34 -6.37 15.05
CA ALA A 83 -3.52 -7.08 15.55
C ALA A 83 -4.75 -6.91 14.62
N HIS A 84 -4.80 -5.82 13.86
CA HIS A 84 -5.89 -5.54 12.93
C HIS A 84 -5.82 -6.43 11.69
N ARG A 85 -6.68 -7.45 11.65
CA ARG A 85 -6.76 -8.50 10.64
C ARG A 85 -8.23 -8.77 10.33
N HIS A 86 -8.65 -8.50 9.12
CA HIS A 86 -10.07 -8.54 8.79
C HIS A 86 -10.36 -9.38 7.56
N LEU A 87 -11.44 -10.16 7.64
CA LEU A 87 -12.11 -10.71 6.48
C LEU A 87 -13.14 -9.71 5.97
N HIS A 88 -13.00 -9.33 4.70
CA HIS A 88 -13.97 -8.54 3.97
C HIS A 88 -14.70 -9.44 2.97
N THR A 89 -15.96 -9.67 3.19
CA THR A 89 -16.82 -10.43 2.27
C THR A 89 -17.77 -9.49 1.56
N THR A 90 -17.73 -9.51 0.22
CA THR A 90 -18.76 -8.90 -0.61
C THR A 90 -19.70 -10.00 -1.07
N PRO A 91 -20.94 -10.05 -0.57
CA PRO A 91 -21.88 -11.11 -0.92
C PRO A 91 -22.16 -11.18 -2.43
N ALA A 92 -22.62 -12.34 -2.90
CA ALA A 92 -23.17 -12.46 -4.25
C ALA A 92 -24.29 -11.45 -4.47
N HIS A 93 -24.39 -10.89 -5.66
CA HIS A 93 -25.41 -9.90 -6.05
C HIS A 93 -25.50 -8.67 -5.13
N TYR A 94 -24.37 -8.29 -4.52
CA TYR A 94 -24.29 -7.10 -3.68
C TYR A 94 -24.09 -5.85 -4.54
N LEU A 95 -25.12 -5.03 -4.65
CA LEU A 95 -25.19 -3.91 -5.59
C LEU A 95 -24.80 -2.55 -4.98
N HIS A 96 -23.97 -2.56 -3.92
CA HIS A 96 -23.47 -1.35 -3.28
C HIS A 96 -21.96 -1.26 -3.38
N SER A 97 -21.45 -0.06 -3.60
CA SER A 97 -20.02 0.27 -3.57
C SER A 97 -19.71 1.06 -2.31
N GLN A 98 -18.48 0.92 -1.84
CA GLN A 98 -17.98 1.80 -0.79
C GLN A 98 -17.64 3.17 -1.37
N ASN A 99 -17.65 4.20 -0.53
CA ASN A 99 -17.04 5.48 -0.87
C ASN A 99 -15.52 5.35 -0.95
N TRP A 100 -14.89 6.20 -1.76
CA TRP A 100 -13.43 6.33 -1.76
C TRP A 100 -12.95 6.79 -0.38
N HIS A 101 -11.99 6.08 0.19
CA HIS A 101 -11.44 6.38 1.52
C HIS A 101 -9.96 6.01 1.63
N GLN A 102 -9.32 6.53 2.66
CA GLN A 102 -8.05 6.09 3.21
C GLN A 102 -8.32 5.44 4.57
N ASP A 103 -7.51 4.46 4.94
CA ASP A 103 -7.57 3.87 6.29
C ASP A 103 -6.76 4.68 7.32
N SER A 104 -5.94 5.62 6.85
CA SER A 104 -5.01 6.42 7.65
C SER A 104 -5.62 7.69 8.24
N THR A 105 -4.76 8.47 8.89
CA THR A 105 -5.10 9.76 9.50
C THR A 105 -5.28 10.91 8.52
N ASN A 106 -5.16 10.65 7.21
CA ASN A 106 -5.32 11.66 6.16
C ASN A 106 -4.29 12.80 6.21
N VAL A 107 -3.04 12.47 6.51
CA VAL A 107 -1.92 13.42 6.52
C VAL A 107 -0.93 13.03 5.44
N ARG A 108 -0.51 13.99 4.61
CA ARG A 108 0.52 13.76 3.58
C ARG A 108 1.88 13.58 4.23
N HIS A 109 2.57 12.50 3.89
CA HIS A 109 3.93 12.23 4.37
C HIS A 109 4.69 11.34 3.37
N HIS A 110 5.99 11.20 3.62
CA HIS A 110 6.92 10.42 2.79
C HIS A 110 7.33 9.08 3.43
N GLN A 111 6.67 8.65 4.51
CA GLN A 111 7.05 7.46 5.26
C GLN A 111 6.16 6.28 4.90
N ILE A 112 6.74 5.07 4.91
CA ILE A 112 6.01 3.81 4.84
C ILE A 112 6.03 3.21 6.24
N GLN A 113 5.04 3.57 7.07
CA GLN A 113 4.90 3.07 8.44
C GLN A 113 4.04 1.82 8.51
N THR A 114 3.00 1.76 7.69
CA THR A 114 2.06 0.64 7.64
C THR A 114 1.71 0.34 6.19
N VAL A 115 1.56 -0.94 5.88
CA VAL A 115 0.98 -1.41 4.61
C VAL A 115 -0.19 -2.33 4.88
N LEU A 116 -1.13 -2.37 3.92
CA LEU A 116 -2.20 -3.36 3.86
C LEU A 116 -1.74 -4.49 2.94
N ALA A 117 -1.81 -5.72 3.41
CA ALA A 117 -1.64 -6.91 2.59
C ALA A 117 -3.01 -7.56 2.38
N MET A 118 -3.54 -7.43 1.17
CA MET A 118 -4.86 -7.90 0.77
C MET A 118 -4.72 -9.21 0.01
N TYR A 119 -5.07 -10.33 0.64
CA TYR A 119 -5.05 -11.64 0.00
C TYR A 119 -6.41 -12.01 -0.58
N TYR A 120 -6.41 -12.57 -1.77
CA TYR A 120 -7.59 -13.02 -2.50
C TYR A 120 -7.52 -14.53 -2.72
N PRO A 121 -8.29 -15.35 -1.96
CA PRO A 121 -8.28 -16.81 -2.11
C PRO A 121 -8.94 -17.30 -3.39
N GLN A 122 -9.71 -16.44 -4.08
CA GLN A 122 -10.36 -16.74 -5.35
C GLN A 122 -9.89 -15.78 -6.44
N GLU A 123 -10.10 -16.15 -7.68
CA GLU A 123 -9.99 -15.20 -8.79
C GLU A 123 -10.96 -14.03 -8.58
N VAL A 124 -10.50 -12.82 -8.85
CA VAL A 124 -11.30 -11.60 -8.79
C VAL A 124 -11.49 -11.07 -10.21
N THR A 125 -12.71 -11.19 -10.70
CA THR A 125 -13.14 -10.70 -12.01
C THR A 125 -13.81 -9.32 -11.90
N PRO A 126 -14.03 -8.58 -13.01
CA PRO A 126 -14.78 -7.34 -12.99
C PRO A 126 -16.18 -7.45 -12.35
N GLU A 127 -16.80 -8.61 -12.45
CA GLU A 127 -18.16 -8.87 -11.95
C GLU A 127 -18.19 -9.22 -10.47
N SER A 128 -17.09 -9.71 -9.91
CA SER A 128 -17.06 -10.23 -8.53
C SER A 128 -16.84 -9.16 -7.46
N GLY A 129 -16.93 -7.89 -7.80
CA GLY A 129 -16.78 -6.79 -6.84
C GLY A 129 -15.31 -6.55 -6.44
N PRO A 130 -14.41 -6.30 -7.39
CA PRO A 130 -13.00 -6.06 -7.09
C PRO A 130 -12.80 -4.86 -6.16
N THR A 131 -11.74 -4.90 -5.37
CA THR A 131 -11.25 -3.68 -4.74
C THR A 131 -10.69 -2.77 -5.83
N VAL A 132 -11.09 -1.52 -5.82
CA VAL A 132 -10.50 -0.49 -6.67
C VAL A 132 -9.55 0.36 -5.84
N ILE A 133 -8.38 0.66 -6.40
CA ILE A 133 -7.39 1.56 -5.82
C ILE A 133 -7.13 2.73 -6.77
N LEU A 134 -6.70 3.86 -6.23
CA LEU A 134 -6.19 4.97 -7.04
C LEU A 134 -4.66 5.03 -6.88
N PRO A 135 -3.89 4.52 -7.85
CA PRO A 135 -2.44 4.58 -7.79
C PRO A 135 -1.93 6.01 -7.58
N ALA A 136 -0.86 6.16 -6.80
CA ALA A 136 -0.24 7.44 -6.42
C ALA A 136 -1.06 8.35 -5.49
N SER A 137 -2.23 7.91 -5.02
CA SER A 137 -3.07 8.72 -4.12
C SER A 137 -2.60 8.77 -2.67
N HIS A 138 -1.65 7.94 -2.28
CA HIS A 138 -1.08 7.92 -0.93
C HIS A 138 -0.32 9.21 -0.56
N PHE A 139 -0.09 10.09 -1.52
CA PHE A 139 0.42 11.43 -1.30
C PHE A 139 -0.70 12.51 -1.29
N ARG A 140 -1.96 12.11 -1.23
CA ARG A 140 -3.12 13.01 -1.28
C ARG A 140 -4.03 12.77 -0.10
N ASN A 141 -4.64 13.84 0.39
CA ASN A 141 -5.68 13.72 1.39
C ASN A 141 -6.97 13.25 0.72
N ALA A 142 -7.58 12.19 1.24
CA ALA A 142 -8.87 11.73 0.76
C ALA A 142 -9.98 12.71 1.14
N PRO A 143 -11.01 12.88 0.30
CA PRO A 143 -12.25 13.52 0.71
C PRO A 143 -12.88 12.77 1.89
N THR A 144 -13.63 13.47 2.72
CA THR A 144 -14.37 12.82 3.81
C THR A 144 -15.53 11.99 3.26
N ASP A 145 -15.96 10.96 4.00
CA ASP A 145 -17.09 10.09 3.64
C ASP A 145 -18.39 10.84 3.34
N ARG A 146 -18.52 12.06 3.89
CA ARG A 146 -19.70 12.92 3.66
C ARG A 146 -19.63 13.69 2.35
N MET A 147 -18.44 13.85 1.77
CA MET A 147 -18.20 14.66 0.58
C MET A 147 -17.93 13.82 -0.67
N ALA A 148 -17.60 12.55 -0.50
CA ALA A 148 -17.24 11.66 -1.61
C ALA A 148 -18.15 10.43 -1.63
N SER A 149 -18.94 10.31 -2.67
CA SER A 149 -19.56 9.04 -3.04
C SER A 149 -18.62 8.28 -3.98
N TYR A 150 -18.89 6.98 -4.19
CA TYR A 150 -18.18 6.26 -5.23
C TYR A 150 -18.45 6.90 -6.59
N ALA A 151 -17.39 7.23 -7.29
CA ALA A 151 -17.40 7.68 -8.67
C ALA A 151 -16.15 7.16 -9.37
N ASN A 152 -16.21 6.95 -10.69
CA ASN A 152 -15.04 6.58 -11.47
C ASN A 152 -14.03 7.73 -11.49
N ILE A 153 -12.80 7.45 -11.05
CA ILE A 153 -11.70 8.41 -11.07
C ILE A 153 -10.72 7.98 -12.16
N ARG A 154 -10.31 8.93 -13.01
CA ARG A 154 -9.32 8.65 -14.05
C ARG A 154 -8.03 8.09 -13.45
N GLY A 155 -7.57 6.96 -13.97
CA GLY A 155 -6.37 6.27 -13.52
C GLY A 155 -6.61 5.29 -12.36
N GLN A 156 -7.86 5.09 -11.92
CA GLN A 156 -8.20 4.02 -11.00
C GLN A 156 -7.84 2.64 -11.56
N LEU A 157 -7.48 1.73 -10.67
CA LEU A 157 -7.11 0.37 -10.98
C LEU A 157 -8.02 -0.60 -10.21
N PHE A 158 -8.77 -1.41 -10.93
CA PHE A 158 -9.48 -2.54 -10.34
C PHE A 158 -8.51 -3.69 -10.12
N LEU A 159 -8.47 -4.21 -8.90
CA LEU A 159 -7.66 -5.39 -8.57
C LEU A 159 -8.35 -6.67 -9.09
N ASN A 160 -8.41 -6.78 -10.41
CA ASN A 160 -8.79 -8.02 -11.10
C ASN A 160 -7.56 -8.92 -11.10
N VAL A 161 -7.54 -9.89 -10.21
CA VAL A 161 -6.34 -10.68 -9.91
C VAL A 161 -6.65 -12.18 -9.84
N PRO A 162 -5.70 -13.04 -10.18
CA PRO A 162 -5.85 -14.48 -10.02
C PRO A 162 -5.94 -14.86 -8.52
N ALA A 163 -6.52 -16.03 -8.27
CA ALA A 163 -6.52 -16.64 -6.92
C ALA A 163 -5.08 -16.76 -6.39
N GLY A 164 -4.92 -16.52 -5.09
CA GLY A 164 -3.62 -16.57 -4.42
C GLY A 164 -2.85 -15.24 -4.42
N THR A 165 -3.33 -14.22 -5.11
CA THR A 165 -2.65 -12.90 -5.12
C THR A 165 -2.71 -12.23 -3.76
N VAL A 166 -1.56 -11.64 -3.37
CA VAL A 166 -1.45 -10.72 -2.24
C VAL A 166 -1.12 -9.33 -2.77
N ALA A 167 -2.06 -8.40 -2.68
CA ALA A 167 -1.84 -7.00 -3.03
C ALA A 167 -1.33 -6.24 -1.79
N ILE A 168 -0.06 -5.84 -1.81
CA ILE A 168 0.53 -4.99 -0.76
C ILE A 168 0.34 -3.55 -1.18
N VAL A 169 -0.37 -2.76 -0.38
CA VAL A 169 -0.67 -1.36 -0.69
C VAL A 169 -0.30 -0.45 0.46
N HIS A 170 0.09 0.79 0.15
CA HIS A 170 0.36 1.81 1.14
C HIS A 170 -0.91 2.10 1.96
N TYR A 171 -0.76 2.31 3.27
CA TYR A 171 -1.90 2.52 4.18
C TYR A 171 -2.75 3.73 3.80
N ASP A 172 -2.13 4.75 3.20
CA ASP A 172 -2.79 5.99 2.77
C ASP A 172 -3.35 5.92 1.34
N ILE A 173 -3.30 4.79 0.65
CA ILE A 173 -3.85 4.70 -0.70
C ILE A 173 -5.37 4.82 -0.68
N TRP A 174 -5.92 5.61 -1.60
CA TRP A 174 -7.36 5.67 -1.77
C TRP A 174 -7.86 4.37 -2.35
N HIS A 175 -8.85 3.80 -1.71
CA HIS A 175 -9.45 2.55 -2.19
C HIS A 175 -10.94 2.50 -1.88
N ALA A 176 -11.63 1.57 -2.54
CA ALA A 176 -13.03 1.28 -2.31
C ALA A 176 -13.35 -0.16 -2.71
N GLY A 177 -14.32 -0.76 -2.04
CA GLY A 177 -14.97 -1.99 -2.52
C GLY A 177 -16.01 -1.66 -3.57
N THR A 178 -16.06 -2.44 -4.64
CA THR A 178 -17.08 -2.29 -5.69
C THR A 178 -18.17 -3.34 -5.58
N LEU A 179 -19.24 -3.13 -6.32
CA LEU A 179 -20.40 -4.03 -6.32
C LEU A 179 -20.06 -5.40 -6.91
N ASN A 180 -20.63 -6.45 -6.33
CA ASN A 180 -20.50 -7.84 -6.81
C ASN A 180 -21.76 -8.27 -7.56
N ARG A 181 -21.64 -8.52 -8.86
CA ARG A 181 -22.72 -9.00 -9.73
C ARG A 181 -22.67 -10.52 -9.96
N SER A 182 -21.62 -11.17 -9.45
CA SER A 182 -21.45 -12.61 -9.63
C SER A 182 -22.32 -13.43 -8.67
N ASP A 183 -22.44 -14.71 -8.95
CA ASP A 183 -23.21 -15.67 -8.15
C ASP A 183 -22.48 -16.12 -6.88
N ASN A 184 -21.23 -15.72 -6.68
CA ASN A 184 -20.40 -16.14 -5.58
C ASN A 184 -19.97 -14.97 -4.70
N PRO A 185 -19.83 -15.16 -3.38
CA PRO A 185 -19.22 -14.15 -2.53
C PRO A 185 -17.75 -13.94 -2.90
N ARG A 186 -17.27 -12.71 -2.81
CA ARG A 186 -15.84 -12.38 -2.93
C ARG A 186 -15.26 -12.13 -1.55
N HIS A 187 -14.26 -12.93 -1.17
CA HIS A 187 -13.50 -12.78 0.04
C HIS A 187 -12.20 -12.00 -0.22
N MET A 188 -11.83 -11.14 0.71
CA MET A 188 -10.54 -10.45 0.75
C MET A 188 -10.10 -10.38 2.21
N LEU A 189 -8.90 -10.89 2.48
CA LEU A 189 -8.32 -10.86 3.81
C LEU A 189 -7.32 -9.72 3.88
N LYS A 190 -7.65 -8.68 4.66
CA LYS A 190 -6.85 -7.46 4.82
C LYS A 190 -6.09 -7.52 6.15
N PHE A 191 -4.78 -7.70 6.05
CA PHE A 191 -3.88 -7.70 7.20
C PHE A 191 -2.98 -6.49 7.15
N LEU A 192 -2.77 -5.86 8.30
CA LEU A 192 -1.87 -4.73 8.44
C LEU A 192 -0.49 -5.22 8.92
N PHE A 193 0.54 -4.60 8.35
CA PHE A 193 1.92 -4.81 8.76
C PHE A 193 2.58 -3.46 9.04
N ASP A 194 3.24 -3.36 10.19
CA ASP A 194 3.86 -2.13 10.68
C ASP A 194 5.39 -2.21 10.62
N ARG A 195 6.02 -1.13 10.21
CA ARG A 195 7.43 -0.89 10.44
C ARG A 195 7.68 -0.73 11.94
N ARG A 196 8.81 -1.22 12.42
CA ARG A 196 9.20 -1.07 13.83
C ARG A 196 10.34 -0.07 14.04
N SER A 197 11.25 0.00 13.11
CA SER A 197 12.46 0.84 13.22
C SER A 197 12.55 1.80 12.04
N GLU A 198 13.07 2.99 12.28
CA GLU A 198 13.44 3.91 11.20
C GLU A 198 14.46 3.25 10.27
N PRO A 199 14.34 3.43 8.95
CA PRO A 199 15.30 2.85 8.02
C PRO A 199 16.68 3.50 8.19
N LEU A 200 17.70 2.66 8.32
CA LEU A 200 19.11 3.10 8.36
C LEU A 200 19.84 2.78 7.06
N THR A 201 19.38 1.77 6.37
CA THR A 201 19.90 1.28 5.09
C THR A 201 18.75 0.67 4.29
N PRO A 202 18.88 0.51 2.97
CA PRO A 202 17.92 -0.24 2.17
C PRO A 202 17.70 -1.65 2.71
N SER A 203 16.44 -2.08 2.80
CA SER A 203 16.04 -3.43 3.24
C SER A 203 15.65 -4.34 2.06
N TRP A 204 16.07 -4.00 0.86
CA TRP A 204 15.82 -4.74 -0.39
C TRP A 204 17.12 -4.98 -1.17
N ASN A 205 17.06 -5.65 -2.32
CA ASN A 205 18.21 -5.85 -3.22
C ASN A 205 18.59 -4.52 -3.88
N HIS A 206 19.26 -3.65 -3.12
CA HIS A 206 19.65 -2.32 -3.55
C HIS A 206 20.98 -2.34 -4.29
N ASN A 207 21.02 -1.68 -5.44
CA ASN A 207 22.26 -1.39 -6.15
C ASN A 207 22.95 -0.15 -5.53
N PRO A 208 24.08 -0.29 -4.82
CA PRO A 208 24.74 0.83 -4.16
C PRO A 208 25.30 1.87 -5.15
N ASN A 209 25.40 1.53 -6.44
CA ASN A 209 25.85 2.43 -7.50
C ASN A 209 24.70 3.20 -8.17
N LEU A 210 23.46 3.00 -7.74
CA LEU A 210 22.31 3.72 -8.29
C LEU A 210 22.37 5.20 -7.87
N SER A 211 22.62 6.08 -8.86
CA SER A 211 22.75 7.51 -8.59
C SER A 211 21.42 8.17 -8.27
N SER A 212 21.46 9.26 -7.49
CA SER A 212 20.26 10.06 -7.20
C SER A 212 19.59 10.59 -8.47
N ASP A 213 20.37 10.93 -9.50
CA ASP A 213 19.82 11.40 -10.78
C ASP A 213 19.10 10.29 -11.53
N ALA A 214 19.62 9.06 -11.51
CA ALA A 214 18.94 7.91 -12.11
C ALA A 214 17.59 7.64 -11.41
N VAL A 215 17.55 7.72 -10.09
CA VAL A 215 16.31 7.59 -9.32
C VAL A 215 15.30 8.69 -9.68
N GLN A 216 15.75 9.95 -9.76
CA GLN A 216 14.90 11.08 -10.13
C GLN A 216 14.32 10.93 -11.53
N ASN A 217 15.17 10.56 -12.49
CA ASN A 217 14.74 10.32 -13.86
C ASN A 217 13.69 9.20 -13.90
N ARG A 218 13.88 8.14 -13.16
CA ARG A 218 12.92 7.04 -13.09
C ARG A 218 11.59 7.43 -12.45
N ILE A 219 11.62 8.24 -11.40
CA ILE A 219 10.40 8.82 -10.80
C ILE A 219 9.67 9.69 -11.84
N MET A 220 10.39 10.52 -12.59
CA MET A 220 9.80 11.37 -13.64
C MET A 220 9.18 10.55 -14.78
N GLU A 221 9.83 9.48 -15.21
CA GLU A 221 9.28 8.57 -16.22
C GLU A 221 7.96 7.94 -15.78
N MET A 222 7.86 7.52 -14.51
CA MET A 222 6.67 6.85 -13.98
C MET A 222 5.53 7.80 -13.60
N ALA A 223 5.86 9.00 -13.09
CA ALA A 223 4.90 9.95 -12.51
C ALA A 223 4.69 11.20 -13.39
N GLY A 224 5.53 11.42 -14.40
CA GLY A 224 5.61 12.64 -15.17
C GLY A 224 6.55 13.69 -14.55
N PRO A 225 6.98 14.69 -15.33
CA PRO A 225 7.90 15.74 -14.87
C PRO A 225 7.21 16.67 -13.85
N PRO A 226 7.96 17.23 -12.90
CA PRO A 226 7.42 18.20 -11.96
C PRO A 226 7.08 19.50 -12.70
N ILE A 227 5.82 19.92 -12.62
CA ILE A 227 5.34 21.14 -13.27
C ILE A 227 4.77 22.06 -12.20
N GLY A 228 5.23 23.30 -12.18
CA GLY A 228 4.75 24.34 -11.28
C GLY A 228 5.14 24.12 -9.82
N TYR A 229 6.11 24.87 -9.32
CA TYR A 229 6.71 24.73 -7.99
C TYR A 229 5.73 24.82 -6.82
N CYS A 230 4.61 25.49 -6.99
CA CYS A 230 3.56 25.62 -5.96
C CYS A 230 2.40 24.64 -6.14
N SER A 231 2.44 23.77 -7.16
CA SER A 231 1.35 22.83 -7.43
C SER A 231 1.40 21.62 -6.51
N ASP A 232 0.24 21.02 -6.26
CA ASP A 232 0.18 19.74 -5.55
C ASP A 232 0.97 18.64 -6.25
N PHE A 233 1.06 18.68 -7.57
CA PHE A 233 1.85 17.76 -8.36
C PHE A 233 3.35 17.85 -8.04
N TYR A 234 3.90 19.07 -7.88
CA TYR A 234 5.28 19.27 -7.47
C TYR A 234 5.55 18.76 -6.05
N LYS A 235 4.62 19.00 -5.11
CA LYS A 235 4.70 18.48 -3.74
C LYS A 235 4.69 16.95 -3.72
N GLU A 236 3.82 16.33 -4.51
CA GLU A 236 3.79 14.86 -4.64
C GLU A 236 5.10 14.31 -5.20
N TRP A 237 5.71 14.99 -6.16
CA TRP A 237 7.00 14.61 -6.72
C TRP A 237 8.10 14.68 -5.66
N GLN A 238 8.15 15.73 -4.85
CA GLN A 238 9.09 15.85 -3.73
C GLN A 238 8.87 14.74 -2.70
N LEU A 239 7.62 14.44 -2.35
CA LEU A 239 7.30 13.36 -1.41
C LEU A 239 7.79 11.99 -1.91
N ARG A 240 7.72 11.72 -3.21
CA ARG A 240 8.28 10.48 -3.80
C ARG A 240 9.80 10.41 -3.61
N ARG A 241 10.51 11.50 -3.89
CA ARG A 241 11.96 11.58 -3.67
C ARG A 241 12.30 11.36 -2.20
N ASN A 242 11.58 12.08 -1.33
CA ASN A 242 11.81 12.01 0.10
C ASN A 242 11.53 10.61 0.64
N MET A 243 10.50 9.92 0.13
CA MET A 243 10.19 8.53 0.51
C MET A 243 11.34 7.58 0.12
N TRP A 244 11.86 7.68 -1.11
CA TRP A 244 13.00 6.89 -1.53
C TRP A 244 14.23 7.16 -0.66
N ASP A 245 14.58 8.43 -0.47
CA ASP A 245 15.74 8.83 0.31
C ASP A 245 15.61 8.39 1.79
N TRP A 246 14.41 8.50 2.36
CA TRP A 246 14.12 8.01 3.70
C TRP A 246 14.28 6.48 3.80
N LEU A 247 13.76 5.72 2.85
CA LEU A 247 13.93 4.26 2.80
C LEU A 247 15.41 3.85 2.69
N CYS A 248 16.23 4.68 2.02
CA CYS A 248 17.68 4.50 1.95
C CYS A 248 18.43 4.90 3.23
N GLY A 249 17.73 5.30 4.30
CA GLY A 249 18.34 5.74 5.56
C GLY A 249 19.01 7.11 5.48
N LYS A 250 18.77 7.88 4.42
CA LYS A 250 19.24 9.25 4.35
C LYS A 250 18.43 10.09 5.35
N ARG A 251 19.10 10.59 6.37
CA ARG A 251 18.49 11.50 7.34
C ARG A 251 18.11 12.79 6.61
N GLN A 252 16.83 12.96 6.42
CA GLN A 252 16.29 14.25 6.08
C GLN A 252 15.96 14.93 7.41
N ASN A 253 16.20 16.23 7.53
CA ASN A 253 15.75 17.03 8.68
C ASN A 253 14.23 17.24 8.63
N LEU A 254 13.48 16.20 8.26
CA LEU A 254 12.05 16.27 8.05
C LEU A 254 11.35 15.85 9.33
N THR A 255 10.58 16.77 9.90
CA THR A 255 9.71 16.49 11.04
C THR A 255 8.68 15.42 10.68
N PRO A 256 8.32 14.47 11.59
CA PRO A 256 7.24 13.54 11.37
C PRO A 256 5.97 14.28 10.93
N GLY A 257 5.46 13.95 9.73
CA GLY A 257 4.35 14.68 9.12
C GLY A 257 4.75 15.56 7.93
N GLY A 258 6.04 15.63 7.56
CA GLY A 258 6.59 16.10 6.26
C GLY A 258 6.18 17.48 5.74
N PHE A 259 5.15 18.08 6.31
CA PHE A 259 4.51 19.26 5.77
C PHE A 259 5.06 20.58 6.33
N LYS A 260 5.61 20.56 7.55
CA LYS A 260 6.14 21.78 8.18
C LYS A 260 7.40 22.31 7.50
N GLU A 261 8.19 21.45 6.89
CA GLU A 261 9.45 21.87 6.24
C GLU A 261 9.30 22.36 4.80
N LEU A 262 8.30 21.87 4.06
CA LEU A 262 7.94 22.48 2.78
C LEU A 262 7.41 23.92 2.92
N LEU A 263 6.87 24.25 4.09
CA LEU A 263 6.42 25.59 4.44
C LEU A 263 7.44 26.36 5.31
N GLY A 264 8.36 25.66 5.99
CA GLY A 264 9.22 26.24 7.02
C GLY A 264 10.47 26.95 6.49
N GLN A 265 10.91 26.66 5.28
CA GLN A 265 12.02 27.42 4.68
C GLN A 265 11.60 28.83 4.30
N ASP A 266 10.31 29.04 4.02
CA ASP A 266 9.79 30.40 3.75
C ASP A 266 9.50 31.19 5.04
N ALA A 267 9.16 30.53 6.15
CA ALA A 267 8.83 31.20 7.41
C ALA A 267 10.06 31.73 8.20
N GLU A 268 11.23 31.08 8.05
CA GLU A 268 12.48 31.59 8.66
C GLU A 268 13.09 32.76 7.90
N SER A 269 12.81 32.91 6.59
CA SER A 269 13.24 34.07 5.83
C SER A 269 12.44 35.33 6.14
N GLU A 270 11.13 35.19 6.41
CA GLU A 270 10.27 36.33 6.80
C GLU A 270 10.51 36.85 8.22
N GLN A 271 10.98 36.01 9.16
CA GLN A 271 11.33 36.47 10.50
C GLN A 271 12.66 37.24 10.58
N LYS A 272 13.56 37.05 9.62
CA LYS A 272 14.82 37.81 9.57
C LYS A 272 14.69 39.19 8.92
N GLU A 273 13.67 39.42 8.10
CA GLU A 273 13.41 40.75 7.51
C GLU A 273 12.60 41.70 8.40
N ASN A 274 11.94 41.19 9.43
CA ASN A 274 11.14 42.03 10.38
C ASN A 274 11.87 42.42 11.68
N THR A 275 13.20 42.21 11.74
CA THR A 275 14.02 42.58 12.91
C THR A 275 15.20 43.50 12.51
N VAL A 276 14.91 44.55 11.71
CA VAL A 276 15.84 45.67 11.50
C VAL A 276 15.09 46.96 11.73
#